data_ebb9d0456f3142736abe6182c0285c52
#
_entry.id   ebb9d0456f3142736abe6182c0285c52
#
_cell.length_a   1.000
_cell.length_b   1.000
_cell.length_c   1.000
_cell.angle_alpha   90.00
_cell.angle_beta   90.00
_cell.angle_gamma   90.00
#
_symmetry.space_group_name_H-M   'P 1'
#
loop_
_entity.id
_entity.type
_entity.pdbx_description
1 polymer ?
#
loop_
_entity_poly.entity_id
_entity_poly.type
_entity_poly.pdbx_seq_one_letter_code
_entity_poly.pdbx_strand_id
1 'polypeptide(L)'
;LDVEVCTAREWLRVGRALEGLPGVDAAFGEGRISYAKVRQLTRVATAANEAELVGIAEATPAGRLCGALARWLARHEDPEDTEQRQRAARSFTWRTEADGMISAVLRLAPQVAAVVMAAVDTWVLQHPPPTPAAAEGGSDASADASASLSVSRWPSVAQQRADALLGLLQGGGAKVDTEVVLHVRGDGCTLDDGTPIAGSVVERVAPVSLLRVLIHDAERRPINASGRRRHPSARQQRVVHERDRGCVDCGATTLLELDHEPAYALSGHTIVDELHERCWTCHRARHANEGTRP
;
A
#
# COMPACT_ATOMS: atom_id res chain seq x y z
N LEU A 1 31.08 22.10 2.69
CA LEU A 1 29.86 21.66 2.04
C LEU A 1 28.79 21.52 3.12
N ASP A 2 27.77 22.37 3.04
CA ASP A 2 26.62 22.32 3.95
C ASP A 2 25.63 21.24 3.48
N VAL A 3 26.02 19.97 3.64
CA VAL A 3 25.26 18.80 3.20
C VAL A 3 25.22 17.79 4.34
N GLU A 4 24.04 17.29 4.65
CA GLU A 4 23.89 16.22 5.64
C GLU A 4 24.71 14.97 5.28
N VAL A 5 25.28 14.33 6.30
CA VAL A 5 26.11 13.12 6.16
C VAL A 5 25.36 12.00 5.43
N CYS A 6 24.05 11.84 5.68
CA CYS A 6 23.24 10.83 5.00
C CYS A 6 23.13 11.11 3.49
N THR A 7 22.97 12.36 3.08
CA THR A 7 22.91 12.78 1.70
C THR A 7 24.26 12.58 0.99
N ALA A 8 25.37 12.98 1.64
CA ALA A 8 26.70 12.79 1.12
C ALA A 8 27.02 11.29 0.92
N ARG A 9 26.65 10.44 1.89
CA ARG A 9 26.81 8.99 1.78
C ARG A 9 26.03 8.39 0.62
N GLU A 10 24.80 8.86 0.39
CA GLU A 10 23.99 8.39 -0.72
C GLU A 10 24.57 8.84 -2.07
N TRP A 11 25.09 10.06 -2.20
CA TRP A 11 25.77 10.49 -3.40
C TRP A 11 27.02 9.66 -3.70
N LEU A 12 27.84 9.41 -2.68
CA LEU A 12 29.01 8.54 -2.81
C LEU A 12 28.65 7.11 -3.19
N ARG A 13 27.57 6.56 -2.62
CA ARG A 13 27.08 5.23 -2.96
C ARG A 13 26.67 5.18 -4.44
N VAL A 14 25.90 6.18 -4.89
CA VAL A 14 25.44 6.27 -6.29
C VAL A 14 26.62 6.44 -7.24
N GLY A 15 27.54 7.35 -6.95
CA GLY A 15 28.72 7.57 -7.78
C GLY A 15 29.56 6.31 -7.95
N ARG A 16 29.87 5.61 -6.86
CA ARG A 16 30.60 4.33 -6.90
C ARG A 16 29.85 3.24 -7.69
N ALA A 17 28.53 3.21 -7.59
CA ALA A 17 27.75 2.23 -8.33
C ALA A 17 27.76 2.52 -9.84
N LEU A 18 27.76 3.79 -10.24
CA LEU A 18 27.82 4.21 -11.65
C LEU A 18 29.14 3.81 -12.34
N GLU A 19 30.26 3.72 -11.61
CA GLU A 19 31.53 3.22 -12.13
C GLU A 19 31.40 1.82 -12.77
N GLY A 20 30.49 1.00 -12.25
CA GLY A 20 30.20 -0.35 -12.77
C GLY A 20 28.95 -0.44 -13.64
N LEU A 21 28.29 0.67 -13.95
CA LEU A 21 27.00 0.73 -14.66
C LEU A 21 27.04 1.81 -15.78
N PRO A 22 27.86 1.62 -16.83
CA PRO A 22 28.05 2.61 -17.88
C PRO A 22 26.76 2.97 -18.63
N GLY A 23 25.82 2.03 -18.79
CA GLY A 23 24.53 2.28 -19.43
C GLY A 23 23.63 3.19 -18.59
N VAL A 24 23.63 3.00 -17.27
CA VAL A 24 22.89 3.88 -16.32
C VAL A 24 23.53 5.27 -16.30
N ASP A 25 24.86 5.34 -16.26
CA ASP A 25 25.63 6.61 -16.25
C ASP A 25 25.37 7.41 -17.53
N ALA A 26 25.44 6.78 -18.69
CA ALA A 26 25.11 7.41 -19.97
C ALA A 26 23.66 7.93 -20.00
N ALA A 27 22.69 7.12 -19.60
CA ALA A 27 21.28 7.52 -19.55
C ALA A 27 21.03 8.71 -18.61
N PHE A 28 21.79 8.78 -17.52
CA PHE A 28 21.73 9.91 -16.59
C PHE A 28 22.40 11.15 -17.16
N GLY A 29 23.61 11.03 -17.72
CA GLY A 29 24.34 12.15 -18.34
C GLY A 29 23.61 12.77 -19.53
N GLU A 30 22.88 11.97 -20.30
CA GLU A 30 22.05 12.40 -21.42
C GLU A 30 20.67 12.96 -20.97
N GLY A 31 20.37 12.92 -19.67
CA GLY A 31 19.12 13.44 -19.13
C GLY A 31 17.88 12.56 -19.40
N ARG A 32 18.05 11.31 -19.88
CA ARG A 32 16.95 10.37 -20.12
C ARG A 32 16.30 9.86 -18.84
N ILE A 33 17.08 9.79 -17.77
CA ILE A 33 16.60 9.42 -16.44
C ILE A 33 17.05 10.44 -15.39
N SER A 34 16.20 10.72 -14.41
CA SER A 34 16.49 11.64 -13.32
C SER A 34 17.34 10.99 -12.21
N TYR A 35 18.02 11.80 -11.39
CA TYR A 35 18.75 11.32 -10.21
C TYR A 35 17.88 10.46 -9.28
N ALA A 36 16.59 10.81 -9.12
CA ALA A 36 15.65 10.01 -8.34
C ALA A 36 15.49 8.58 -8.88
N LYS A 37 15.55 8.39 -10.21
CA LYS A 37 15.52 7.06 -10.84
C LYS A 37 16.89 6.37 -10.73
N VAL A 38 17.98 7.07 -10.92
CA VAL A 38 19.36 6.55 -10.76
C VAL A 38 19.56 5.95 -9.36
N ARG A 39 19.11 6.64 -8.31
CA ARG A 39 19.17 6.16 -6.93
C ARG A 39 18.49 4.79 -6.74
N GLN A 40 17.42 4.54 -7.48
CA GLN A 40 16.67 3.28 -7.40
C GLN A 40 17.37 2.21 -8.23
N LEU A 41 17.78 2.52 -9.45
CA LEU A 41 18.48 1.60 -10.36
C LEU A 41 19.77 1.07 -9.73
N THR A 42 20.61 1.95 -9.20
CA THR A 42 21.92 1.61 -8.61
C THR A 42 21.82 0.71 -7.35
N ARG A 43 20.64 0.35 -6.91
CA ARG A 43 20.42 -0.62 -5.82
C ARG A 43 20.22 -2.05 -6.34
N VAL A 44 19.89 -2.20 -7.63
CA VAL A 44 19.45 -3.47 -8.21
C VAL A 44 20.10 -3.77 -9.55
N ALA A 45 20.63 -2.75 -10.24
CA ALA A 45 21.30 -2.92 -11.52
C ALA A 45 22.68 -3.58 -11.34
N THR A 46 23.01 -4.40 -12.31
CA THR A 46 24.31 -5.03 -12.54
C THR A 46 24.69 -4.80 -14.00
N ALA A 47 25.95 -4.99 -14.37
CA ALA A 47 26.37 -4.88 -15.76
C ALA A 47 25.60 -5.80 -16.73
N ALA A 48 25.05 -6.92 -16.21
CA ALA A 48 24.30 -7.87 -17.04
C ALA A 48 22.86 -7.42 -17.32
N ASN A 49 22.24 -6.63 -16.43
CA ASN A 49 20.82 -6.27 -16.51
C ASN A 49 20.57 -4.76 -16.68
N GLU A 50 21.61 -3.91 -16.66
CA GLU A 50 21.44 -2.46 -16.68
C GLU A 50 20.69 -1.94 -17.90
N ALA A 51 20.91 -2.52 -19.08
CA ALA A 51 20.26 -2.07 -20.32
C ALA A 51 18.74 -2.23 -20.26
N GLU A 52 18.27 -3.37 -19.74
CA GLU A 52 16.84 -3.64 -19.57
C GLU A 52 16.22 -2.75 -18.48
N LEU A 53 16.93 -2.59 -17.35
CA LEU A 53 16.45 -1.76 -16.26
C LEU A 53 16.42 -0.26 -16.60
N VAL A 54 17.34 0.23 -17.44
CA VAL A 54 17.29 1.59 -18.01
C VAL A 54 16.03 1.76 -18.84
N GLY A 55 15.72 0.81 -19.74
CA GLY A 55 14.49 0.86 -20.54
C GLY A 55 13.22 0.91 -19.66
N ILE A 56 13.17 0.12 -18.58
CA ILE A 56 12.07 0.18 -17.61
C ILE A 56 12.01 1.56 -16.94
N ALA A 57 13.16 2.12 -16.57
CA ALA A 57 13.20 3.41 -15.89
C ALA A 57 12.79 4.56 -16.84
N GLU A 58 13.12 4.51 -18.10
CA GLU A 58 12.67 5.50 -19.10
C GLU A 58 11.16 5.49 -19.26
N ALA A 59 10.58 4.30 -19.38
CA ALA A 59 9.14 4.12 -19.58
C ALA A 59 8.29 4.35 -18.32
N THR A 60 8.90 4.36 -17.11
CA THR A 60 8.15 4.37 -15.85
C THR A 60 8.32 5.69 -15.10
N PRO A 61 7.24 6.36 -14.64
CA PRO A 61 7.34 7.51 -13.75
C PRO A 61 8.13 7.20 -12.47
N ALA A 62 8.93 8.17 -11.96
CA ALA A 62 9.80 7.95 -10.81
C ALA A 62 9.09 7.40 -9.57
N GLY A 63 7.86 7.85 -9.30
CA GLY A 63 7.06 7.37 -8.16
C GLY A 63 6.55 5.92 -8.29
N ARG A 64 6.58 5.35 -9.50
CA ARG A 64 6.17 3.95 -9.75
C ARG A 64 7.36 3.02 -10.03
N LEU A 65 8.55 3.57 -10.17
CA LEU A 65 9.73 2.80 -10.59
C LEU A 65 10.11 1.72 -9.57
N CYS A 66 10.04 1.99 -8.27
CA CYS A 66 10.33 0.97 -7.23
C CYS A 66 9.49 -0.30 -7.42
N GLY A 67 8.17 -0.15 -7.64
CA GLY A 67 7.29 -1.28 -7.89
C GLY A 67 7.59 -2.01 -9.21
N ALA A 68 7.97 -1.28 -10.27
CA ALA A 68 8.36 -1.89 -11.54
C ALA A 68 9.65 -2.71 -11.41
N LEU A 69 10.67 -2.17 -10.73
CA LEU A 69 11.93 -2.87 -10.47
C LEU A 69 11.71 -4.09 -9.57
N ALA A 70 10.88 -3.97 -8.53
CA ALA A 70 10.57 -5.09 -7.64
C ALA A 70 9.88 -6.24 -8.40
N ARG A 71 8.94 -5.94 -9.31
CA ARG A 71 8.31 -6.96 -10.17
C ARG A 71 9.29 -7.60 -11.13
N TRP A 72 10.20 -6.81 -11.70
CA TRP A 72 11.23 -7.34 -12.58
C TRP A 72 12.17 -8.30 -11.82
N LEU A 73 12.67 -7.89 -10.66
CA LEU A 73 13.53 -8.72 -9.81
C LEU A 73 12.85 -10.04 -9.43
N ALA A 74 11.59 -10.01 -9.04
CA ALA A 74 10.84 -11.21 -8.67
C ALA A 74 10.72 -12.24 -9.79
N ARG A 75 10.92 -11.84 -11.06
CA ARG A 75 10.89 -12.75 -12.23
C ARG A 75 12.26 -13.22 -12.68
N HIS A 76 13.31 -12.49 -12.35
CA HIS A 76 14.65 -12.70 -12.92
C HIS A 76 15.71 -13.06 -11.88
N GLU A 77 15.46 -12.78 -10.59
CA GLU A 77 16.36 -13.14 -9.50
C GLU A 77 15.99 -14.51 -8.94
N ASP A 78 17.01 -15.28 -8.55
CA ASP A 78 16.76 -16.55 -7.86
C ASP A 78 16.00 -16.29 -6.56
N PRO A 79 14.96 -17.09 -6.25
CA PRO A 79 14.17 -16.92 -5.05
C PRO A 79 14.95 -16.98 -3.74
N GLU A 80 15.98 -17.84 -3.66
CA GLU A 80 16.81 -17.98 -2.46
C GLU A 80 17.70 -16.76 -2.28
N ASP A 81 18.29 -16.24 -3.36
CA ASP A 81 19.08 -15.01 -3.36
C ASP A 81 18.21 -13.80 -2.97
N THR A 82 17.00 -13.73 -3.50
CA THR A 82 16.01 -12.70 -3.13
C THR A 82 15.72 -12.74 -1.63
N GLU A 83 15.43 -13.91 -1.07
CA GLU A 83 15.12 -14.05 0.35
C GLU A 83 16.34 -13.68 1.22
N GLN A 84 17.51 -14.17 0.85
CA GLN A 84 18.74 -13.86 1.57
C GLN A 84 19.04 -12.36 1.57
N ARG A 85 18.93 -11.71 0.41
CA ARG A 85 19.09 -10.26 0.26
C ARG A 85 18.07 -9.47 1.08
N GLN A 86 16.80 -9.84 1.05
CA GLN A 86 15.73 -9.22 1.84
C GLN A 86 15.99 -9.41 3.34
N ARG A 87 16.39 -10.60 3.75
CA ARG A 87 16.74 -10.91 5.14
C ARG A 87 17.93 -10.09 5.63
N ALA A 88 18.96 -9.93 4.81
CA ALA A 88 20.14 -9.11 5.13
C ALA A 88 19.81 -7.61 5.19
N ALA A 89 18.89 -7.16 4.35
CA ALA A 89 18.49 -5.74 4.24
C ALA A 89 17.45 -5.28 5.28
N ARG A 90 16.94 -6.17 6.14
CA ARG A 90 15.98 -5.78 7.17
C ARG A 90 16.62 -4.82 8.17
N SER A 91 15.89 -3.78 8.54
CA SER A 91 16.41 -2.78 9.47
C SER A 91 15.28 -2.02 10.16
N PHE A 92 15.56 -1.52 11.35
CA PHE A 92 14.71 -0.55 12.03
C PHE A 92 15.59 0.60 12.49
N THR A 93 15.33 1.79 11.98
CA THR A 93 16.13 2.98 12.26
C THR A 93 15.21 4.15 12.56
N TRP A 94 15.70 5.13 13.31
CA TRP A 94 14.96 6.34 13.60
C TRP A 94 15.89 7.55 13.60
N ARG A 95 15.32 8.72 13.41
CA ARG A 95 16.01 10.00 13.48
C ARG A 95 15.08 11.07 14.04
N THR A 96 15.65 12.09 14.66
CA THR A 96 14.93 13.30 15.07
C THR A 96 14.82 14.24 13.86
N GLU A 97 13.62 14.74 13.59
CA GLU A 97 13.36 15.75 12.58
C GLU A 97 13.52 17.16 13.17
N ALA A 98 13.57 18.17 12.29
CA ALA A 98 13.77 19.57 12.70
C ALA A 98 12.63 20.13 13.56
N ASP A 99 11.44 19.56 13.45
CA ASP A 99 10.26 19.92 14.26
C ASP A 99 10.19 19.21 15.62
N GLY A 100 11.25 18.42 15.96
CA GLY A 100 11.32 17.62 17.18
C GLY A 100 10.60 16.27 17.11
N MET A 101 9.94 15.94 16.01
CA MET A 101 9.33 14.64 15.82
C MET A 101 10.40 13.55 15.58
N ILE A 102 10.04 12.31 15.85
CA ILE A 102 10.88 11.14 15.53
C ILE A 102 10.31 10.42 14.31
N SER A 103 11.09 10.39 13.24
CA SER A 103 10.80 9.52 12.09
C SER A 103 11.44 8.17 12.29
N ALA A 104 10.64 7.11 12.20
CA ALA A 104 11.10 5.72 12.25
C ALA A 104 10.89 5.04 10.90
N VAL A 105 11.89 4.31 10.44
CA VAL A 105 11.83 3.55 9.18
C VAL A 105 12.09 2.08 9.49
N LEU A 106 11.09 1.25 9.21
CA LEU A 106 11.13 -0.19 9.34
C LEU A 106 11.20 -0.81 7.93
N ARG A 107 12.22 -1.65 7.69
CA ARG A 107 12.37 -2.42 6.44
C ARG A 107 12.25 -3.90 6.76
N LEU A 108 11.29 -4.55 6.15
CA LEU A 108 10.98 -5.97 6.33
C LEU A 108 10.86 -6.67 4.98
N ALA A 109 11.02 -7.99 4.98
CA ALA A 109 10.63 -8.80 3.84
C ALA A 109 9.11 -8.66 3.59
N PRO A 110 8.64 -8.69 2.31
CA PRO A 110 7.25 -8.39 1.97
C PRO A 110 6.22 -9.16 2.79
N GLN A 111 6.39 -10.48 2.95
CA GLN A 111 5.48 -11.33 3.71
C GLN A 111 5.41 -10.98 5.21
N VAL A 112 6.52 -10.50 5.80
CA VAL A 112 6.54 -10.04 7.20
C VAL A 112 5.91 -8.66 7.31
N ALA A 113 6.21 -7.78 6.36
CA ALA A 113 5.61 -6.44 6.29
C ALA A 113 4.09 -6.52 6.17
N ALA A 114 3.56 -7.44 5.35
CA ALA A 114 2.12 -7.65 5.18
C ALA A 114 1.42 -7.98 6.51
N VAL A 115 2.02 -8.84 7.35
CA VAL A 115 1.45 -9.15 8.68
C VAL A 115 1.39 -7.90 9.56
N VAL A 116 2.47 -7.11 9.59
CA VAL A 116 2.52 -5.88 10.40
C VAL A 116 1.49 -4.86 9.91
N MET A 117 1.43 -4.64 8.59
CA MET A 117 0.49 -3.69 8.00
C MET A 117 -0.96 -4.12 8.22
N ALA A 118 -1.28 -5.42 8.02
CA ALA A 118 -2.59 -5.95 8.26
C ALA A 118 -3.01 -5.81 9.74
N ALA A 119 -2.10 -6.04 10.68
CA ALA A 119 -2.37 -5.85 12.11
C ALA A 119 -2.71 -4.38 12.43
N VAL A 120 -1.92 -3.44 11.91
CA VAL A 120 -2.15 -1.99 12.09
C VAL A 120 -3.49 -1.57 11.48
N ASP A 121 -3.77 -1.97 10.24
CA ASP A 121 -5.02 -1.60 9.55
C ASP A 121 -6.24 -2.25 10.23
N THR A 122 -6.12 -3.50 10.68
CA THR A 122 -7.20 -4.16 11.46
C THR A 122 -7.48 -3.40 12.77
N TRP A 123 -6.45 -2.96 13.46
CA TRP A 123 -6.62 -2.17 14.69
C TRP A 123 -7.33 -0.84 14.40
N VAL A 124 -6.96 -0.13 13.33
CA VAL A 124 -7.63 1.11 12.88
C VAL A 124 -9.12 0.87 12.63
N LEU A 125 -9.47 -0.21 11.93
CA LEU A 125 -10.87 -0.55 11.66
C LEU A 125 -11.67 -0.88 12.92
N GLN A 126 -11.02 -1.49 13.91
CA GLN A 126 -11.66 -1.86 15.19
C GLN A 126 -11.80 -0.68 16.17
N HIS A 127 -11.00 0.37 16.00
CA HIS A 127 -10.95 1.53 16.88
C HIS A 127 -11.15 2.84 16.10
N PRO A 128 -12.35 3.05 15.50
CA PRO A 128 -12.61 4.28 14.79
C PRO A 128 -12.50 5.48 15.75
N PRO A 129 -11.89 6.59 15.32
CA PRO A 129 -11.81 7.77 16.17
C PRO A 129 -13.21 8.29 16.50
N PRO A 130 -13.40 8.93 17.68
CA PRO A 130 -14.70 9.45 18.07
C PRO A 130 -15.18 10.47 17.03
N THR A 131 -16.46 10.38 16.67
CA THR A 131 -17.07 11.35 15.76
C THR A 131 -16.90 12.74 16.36
N PRO A 132 -16.38 13.74 15.63
CA PRO A 132 -16.35 15.10 16.10
C PRO A 132 -17.76 15.51 16.56
N ALA A 133 -17.91 15.92 17.82
CA ALA A 133 -19.19 16.41 18.29
C ALA A 133 -19.63 17.52 17.33
N ALA A 134 -20.82 17.38 16.75
CA ALA A 134 -21.43 18.47 16.03
C ALA A 134 -21.44 19.66 17.00
N ALA A 135 -20.83 20.77 16.61
CA ALA A 135 -20.89 22.00 17.40
C ALA A 135 -22.37 22.29 17.60
N GLU A 136 -22.87 22.00 18.81
CA GLU A 136 -24.22 22.37 19.16
C GLU A 136 -24.29 23.89 19.02
N GLY A 137 -25.13 24.34 18.10
CA GLY A 137 -25.33 25.75 17.81
C GLY A 137 -25.88 26.46 19.03
N GLY A 138 -25.00 26.97 19.88
CA GLY A 138 -25.31 28.01 20.85
C GLY A 138 -25.51 29.31 20.07
N SER A 139 -26.75 29.72 19.91
CA SER A 139 -27.12 31.02 19.43
C SER A 139 -26.79 32.04 20.54
N ASP A 140 -25.63 32.64 20.50
CA ASP A 140 -25.44 34.02 20.99
C ASP A 140 -24.19 34.60 20.34
N ALA A 141 -24.46 35.39 19.30
CA ALA A 141 -23.44 36.08 18.54
C ALA A 141 -23.04 37.38 19.26
N SER A 142 -21.81 37.45 19.72
CA SER A 142 -21.10 38.74 19.78
C SER A 142 -19.81 38.57 18.96
N ALA A 143 -19.72 39.38 17.93
CA ALA A 143 -18.65 39.42 16.97
C ALA A 143 -17.35 39.85 17.63
N ASP A 144 -16.37 38.96 17.69
CA ASP A 144 -14.96 39.35 17.66
C ASP A 144 -14.19 38.40 16.75
N ALA A 145 -13.78 38.95 15.62
CA ALA A 145 -13.26 38.19 14.47
C ALA A 145 -11.77 37.93 14.63
N SER A 146 -11.36 36.98 15.47
CA SER A 146 -10.03 36.37 15.42
C SER A 146 -9.91 35.05 16.18
N ALA A 147 -11.00 34.32 16.40
CA ALA A 147 -10.92 32.93 16.85
C ALA A 147 -10.72 32.05 15.64
N SER A 148 -9.49 31.58 15.43
CA SER A 148 -9.21 30.50 14.47
C SER A 148 -10.13 29.31 14.78
N LEU A 149 -11.06 29.04 13.88
CA LEU A 149 -11.91 27.88 13.91
C LEU A 149 -11.04 26.62 13.95
N SER A 150 -10.80 26.09 15.13
CA SER A 150 -10.31 24.74 15.29
C SER A 150 -11.43 23.78 14.87
N VAL A 151 -11.64 23.64 13.57
CA VAL A 151 -12.43 22.54 13.04
C VAL A 151 -11.75 21.29 13.55
N SER A 152 -12.40 20.55 14.45
CA SER A 152 -11.94 19.25 14.92
C SER A 152 -11.83 18.35 13.69
N ARG A 153 -10.64 18.35 13.09
CA ARG A 153 -10.39 17.64 11.85
C ARG A 153 -10.25 16.16 12.18
N TRP A 154 -11.04 15.34 11.51
CA TRP A 154 -10.90 13.89 11.61
C TRP A 154 -9.42 13.48 11.38
N PRO A 155 -8.83 12.63 12.25
CA PRO A 155 -7.44 12.23 12.07
C PRO A 155 -7.25 11.55 10.71
N SER A 156 -6.19 11.90 10.01
CA SER A 156 -5.81 11.25 8.76
C SER A 156 -5.51 9.77 8.98
N VAL A 157 -5.59 8.95 7.94
CA VAL A 157 -5.22 7.53 8.00
C VAL A 157 -3.80 7.34 8.54
N ALA A 158 -2.86 8.23 8.19
CA ALA A 158 -1.50 8.18 8.70
C ALA A 158 -1.43 8.39 10.22
N GLN A 159 -2.22 9.31 10.76
CA GLN A 159 -2.33 9.52 12.20
C GLN A 159 -2.97 8.33 12.89
N GLN A 160 -4.09 7.82 12.36
CA GLN A 160 -4.75 6.62 12.90
C GLN A 160 -3.83 5.40 12.93
N ARG A 161 -2.97 5.22 11.91
CA ARG A 161 -1.97 4.14 11.88
C ARG A 161 -0.86 4.33 12.92
N ALA A 162 -0.45 5.57 13.19
CA ALA A 162 0.51 5.86 14.25
C ALA A 162 -0.07 5.52 15.63
N ASP A 163 -1.31 5.91 15.88
CA ASP A 163 -2.04 5.59 17.11
C ASP A 163 -2.26 4.06 17.25
N ALA A 164 -2.59 3.40 16.14
CA ALA A 164 -2.76 1.94 16.08
C ALA A 164 -1.47 1.19 16.45
N LEU A 165 -0.33 1.62 15.90
CA LEU A 165 0.96 1.03 16.22
C LEU A 165 1.26 1.16 17.72
N LEU A 166 1.01 2.33 18.31
CA LEU A 166 1.17 2.56 19.73
C LEU A 166 0.23 1.68 20.55
N GLY A 167 -1.04 1.61 20.18
CA GLY A 167 -2.04 0.77 20.84
C GLY A 167 -1.68 -0.71 20.83
N LEU A 168 -1.19 -1.23 19.69
CA LEU A 168 -0.71 -2.61 19.57
C LEU A 168 0.50 -2.89 20.48
N LEU A 169 1.43 -1.96 20.59
CA LEU A 169 2.62 -2.11 21.43
C LEU A 169 2.26 -2.03 22.94
N GLN A 170 1.38 -1.14 23.33
CA GLN A 170 0.95 -0.95 24.73
C GLN A 170 -0.01 -2.06 25.20
N GLY A 171 -0.82 -2.59 24.31
CA GLY A 171 -1.79 -3.66 24.62
C GLY A 171 -1.17 -5.04 24.89
N GLY A 172 0.15 -5.15 25.02
CA GLY A 172 0.84 -6.41 25.31
C GLY A 172 0.76 -7.43 24.17
N GLY A 173 0.61 -6.94 22.93
CA GLY A 173 0.40 -7.77 21.76
C GLY A 173 -1.05 -8.24 21.70
N ALA A 174 -1.97 -7.37 21.34
CA ALA A 174 -3.36 -7.75 21.07
C ALA A 174 -3.35 -8.97 20.14
N LYS A 175 -4.13 -10.00 20.47
CA LYS A 175 -4.41 -11.11 19.56
C LYS A 175 -5.21 -10.53 18.41
N VAL A 176 -4.51 -10.07 17.39
CA VAL A 176 -5.13 -9.61 16.15
C VAL A 176 -5.10 -10.79 15.21
N ASP A 177 -6.27 -11.34 14.91
CA ASP A 177 -6.40 -12.34 13.86
C ASP A 177 -6.26 -11.63 12.52
N THR A 178 -5.09 -11.78 11.91
CA THR A 178 -4.80 -11.18 10.60
C THR A 178 -4.77 -12.25 9.52
N GLU A 179 -5.42 -11.98 8.39
CA GLU A 179 -5.31 -12.80 7.18
C GLU A 179 -4.35 -12.09 6.20
N VAL A 180 -3.29 -12.78 5.79
CA VAL A 180 -2.40 -12.35 4.72
C VAL A 180 -2.72 -13.18 3.50
N VAL A 181 -3.10 -12.53 2.41
CA VAL A 181 -3.46 -13.19 1.16
C VAL A 181 -2.29 -13.13 0.19
N LEU A 182 -1.90 -14.31 -0.29
CA LEU A 182 -0.89 -14.46 -1.32
C LEU A 182 -1.58 -14.89 -2.61
N HIS A 183 -1.42 -14.09 -3.66
CA HIS A 183 -1.92 -14.42 -4.99
C HIS A 183 -0.85 -15.20 -5.75
N VAL A 184 -1.20 -16.44 -6.14
CA VAL A 184 -0.33 -17.30 -6.95
C VAL A 184 -0.94 -17.38 -8.35
N ARG A 185 -0.22 -16.84 -9.35
CA ARG A 185 -0.65 -16.79 -10.75
C ARG A 185 0.43 -17.40 -11.65
N GLY A 186 0.07 -17.70 -12.88
CA GLY A 186 1.04 -18.21 -13.86
C GLY A 186 2.17 -17.22 -14.19
N ASP A 187 1.98 -15.94 -13.92
CA ASP A 187 2.95 -14.85 -14.14
C ASP A 187 3.68 -14.41 -12.88
N GLY A 188 3.49 -15.09 -11.74
CA GLY A 188 4.17 -14.81 -10.48
C GLY A 188 3.28 -14.82 -9.25
N CYS A 189 3.89 -14.52 -8.10
CA CYS A 189 3.22 -14.47 -6.80
C CYS A 189 3.27 -13.04 -6.25
N THR A 190 2.15 -12.55 -5.71
CA THR A 190 2.05 -11.20 -5.14
C THR A 190 1.25 -11.19 -3.85
N LEU A 191 1.41 -10.14 -3.04
CA LEU A 191 0.44 -9.73 -2.02
C LEU A 191 -0.78 -9.05 -2.67
N ASP A 192 -1.80 -8.75 -1.87
CA ASP A 192 -3.01 -8.04 -2.31
C ASP A 192 -2.71 -6.67 -2.93
N ASP A 193 -1.71 -5.95 -2.43
CA ASP A 193 -1.26 -4.65 -2.96
C ASP A 193 -0.40 -4.76 -4.24
N GLY A 194 -0.23 -5.98 -4.76
CA GLY A 194 0.60 -6.26 -5.92
C GLY A 194 2.11 -6.34 -5.64
N THR A 195 2.54 -6.26 -4.38
CA THR A 195 3.94 -6.45 -4.01
C THR A 195 4.40 -7.87 -4.39
N PRO A 196 5.44 -8.04 -5.21
CA PRO A 196 5.88 -9.35 -5.64
C PRO A 196 6.54 -10.14 -4.51
N ILE A 197 6.26 -11.44 -4.48
CA ILE A 197 6.83 -12.42 -3.53
C ILE A 197 7.48 -13.55 -4.30
N ALA A 198 8.62 -14.03 -3.81
CA ALA A 198 9.28 -15.19 -4.38
C ALA A 198 8.41 -16.45 -4.26
N GLY A 199 8.38 -17.27 -5.31
CA GLY A 199 7.59 -18.53 -5.34
C GLY A 199 7.98 -19.49 -4.22
N SER A 200 9.26 -19.55 -3.85
CA SER A 200 9.77 -20.37 -2.74
C SER A 200 9.20 -19.99 -1.37
N VAL A 201 8.83 -18.72 -1.17
CA VAL A 201 8.11 -18.29 0.04
C VAL A 201 6.72 -18.91 0.07
N VAL A 202 6.02 -18.89 -1.07
CA VAL A 202 4.68 -19.47 -1.21
C VAL A 202 4.73 -20.98 -0.99
N GLU A 203 5.66 -21.68 -1.60
CA GLU A 203 5.85 -23.12 -1.41
C GLU A 203 6.06 -23.51 0.05
N ARG A 204 6.80 -22.71 0.79
CA ARG A 204 7.07 -22.93 2.21
C ARG A 204 5.86 -22.72 3.10
N VAL A 205 4.99 -21.74 2.79
CA VAL A 205 3.82 -21.43 3.60
C VAL A 205 2.57 -22.18 3.15
N ALA A 206 2.48 -22.62 1.90
CA ALA A 206 1.32 -23.31 1.34
C ALA A 206 0.86 -24.53 2.16
N PRO A 207 1.74 -25.40 2.71
CA PRO A 207 1.31 -26.56 3.47
C PRO A 207 0.52 -26.24 4.76
N VAL A 208 0.69 -25.05 5.32
CA VAL A 208 0.04 -24.61 6.56
C VAL A 208 -1.01 -23.51 6.29
N SER A 209 -1.31 -23.23 5.03
CA SER A 209 -2.21 -22.15 4.62
C SER A 209 -3.57 -22.68 4.16
N LEU A 210 -4.59 -21.84 4.31
CA LEU A 210 -5.89 -22.08 3.69
C LEU A 210 -5.83 -21.71 2.21
N LEU A 211 -6.02 -22.69 1.33
CA LEU A 211 -6.07 -22.45 -0.10
C LEU A 211 -7.49 -22.07 -0.53
N ARG A 212 -7.61 -20.96 -1.25
CA ARG A 212 -8.85 -20.53 -1.91
C ARG A 212 -8.61 -20.40 -3.40
N VAL A 213 -9.49 -20.98 -4.19
CA VAL A 213 -9.44 -20.89 -5.66
C VAL A 213 -10.44 -19.85 -6.11
N LEU A 214 -9.97 -18.84 -6.86
CA LEU A 214 -10.78 -17.91 -7.60
C LEU A 214 -10.85 -18.34 -9.06
N ILE A 215 -12.06 -18.39 -9.60
CA ILE A 215 -12.29 -18.74 -11.00
C ILE A 215 -12.50 -17.45 -11.79
N HIS A 216 -11.77 -17.30 -12.87
CA HIS A 216 -11.85 -16.17 -13.79
C HIS A 216 -12.41 -16.64 -15.14
N ASP A 217 -13.07 -15.73 -15.86
CA ASP A 217 -13.43 -15.94 -17.27
C ASP A 217 -12.20 -15.81 -18.19
N ALA A 218 -12.43 -15.96 -19.50
CA ALA A 218 -11.37 -15.86 -20.50
C ALA A 218 -10.71 -14.47 -20.53
N GLU A 219 -11.44 -13.43 -20.12
CA GLU A 219 -10.97 -12.04 -20.02
C GLU A 219 -10.33 -11.73 -18.66
N ARG A 220 -10.08 -12.75 -17.83
CA ARG A 220 -9.53 -12.65 -16.47
C ARG A 220 -10.40 -11.86 -15.49
N ARG A 221 -11.70 -11.82 -15.70
CA ARG A 221 -12.66 -11.23 -14.77
C ARG A 221 -13.10 -12.27 -13.75
N PRO A 222 -13.12 -11.96 -12.44
CA PRO A 222 -13.60 -12.88 -11.44
C PRO A 222 -15.09 -13.16 -11.63
N ILE A 223 -15.50 -14.44 -11.63
CA ILE A 223 -16.88 -14.85 -11.81
C ILE A 223 -17.54 -15.04 -10.47
N ASN A 224 -18.71 -14.42 -10.23
CA ASN A 224 -19.51 -14.69 -9.05
C ASN A 224 -21.00 -14.43 -9.23
N ALA A 225 -21.81 -15.22 -8.50
CA ALA A 225 -23.23 -15.03 -8.32
C ALA A 225 -23.59 -14.95 -6.83
N SER A 226 -24.50 -14.07 -6.43
CA SER A 226 -24.91 -13.93 -5.04
C SER A 226 -26.43 -13.95 -4.85
N GLY A 227 -26.86 -14.31 -3.63
CA GLY A 227 -28.23 -14.19 -3.17
C GLY A 227 -28.56 -12.83 -2.55
N ARG A 228 -29.84 -12.63 -2.18
CA ARG A 228 -30.34 -11.40 -1.51
C ARG A 228 -29.74 -11.24 -0.10
N ARG A 229 -28.63 -10.57 0.00
CA ARG A 229 -28.00 -10.19 1.29
C ARG A 229 -27.41 -8.80 1.17
N ARG A 230 -27.62 -7.94 2.17
CA ARG A 230 -27.01 -6.59 2.18
C ARG A 230 -25.49 -6.68 2.32
N HIS A 231 -24.99 -7.58 3.15
CA HIS A 231 -23.56 -7.74 3.33
C HIS A 231 -23.03 -8.78 2.33
N PRO A 232 -22.01 -8.43 1.54
CA PRO A 232 -21.38 -9.37 0.63
C PRO A 232 -20.77 -10.54 1.40
N SER A 233 -20.90 -11.73 0.83
CA SER A 233 -20.22 -12.92 1.35
C SER A 233 -18.70 -12.76 1.23
N ALA A 234 -17.93 -13.48 2.05
CA ALA A 234 -16.46 -13.48 1.96
C ALA A 234 -15.96 -13.84 0.55
N ARG A 235 -16.71 -14.69 -0.18
CA ARG A 235 -16.40 -15.02 -1.57
C ARG A 235 -16.58 -13.82 -2.50
N GLN A 236 -17.65 -13.07 -2.39
CA GLN A 236 -17.90 -11.87 -3.18
C GLN A 236 -16.87 -10.78 -2.87
N GLN A 237 -16.57 -10.56 -1.59
CA GLN A 237 -15.52 -9.64 -1.17
C GLN A 237 -14.20 -9.95 -1.85
N ARG A 238 -13.82 -11.24 -1.87
CA ARG A 238 -12.58 -11.69 -2.52
C ARG A 238 -12.60 -11.45 -4.03
N VAL A 239 -13.73 -11.68 -4.68
CA VAL A 239 -13.88 -11.46 -6.12
C VAL A 239 -13.77 -9.97 -6.47
N VAL A 240 -14.44 -9.10 -5.71
CA VAL A 240 -14.36 -7.64 -5.91
C VAL A 240 -12.92 -7.14 -5.66
N HIS A 241 -12.29 -7.63 -4.58
CA HIS A 241 -10.91 -7.28 -4.26
C HIS A 241 -9.92 -7.66 -5.37
N GLU A 242 -10.06 -8.86 -5.94
CA GLU A 242 -9.20 -9.30 -7.07
C GLU A 242 -9.44 -8.50 -8.35
N ARG A 243 -10.67 -8.04 -8.57
CA ARG A 243 -11.03 -7.20 -9.72
C ARG A 243 -10.50 -5.78 -9.58
N ASP A 244 -10.79 -5.12 -8.44
CA ASP A 244 -10.56 -3.68 -8.24
C ASP A 244 -9.12 -3.38 -7.78
N ARG A 245 -8.54 -4.25 -6.96
CA ARG A 245 -7.15 -4.15 -6.44
C ARG A 245 -6.85 -2.85 -5.71
N GLY A 246 -7.87 -2.14 -5.27
CA GLY A 246 -7.79 -0.86 -4.59
C GLY A 246 -9.01 0.00 -4.82
N CYS A 247 -9.03 1.16 -4.20
CA CYS A 247 -10.10 2.13 -4.35
C CYS A 247 -10.29 2.51 -5.81
N VAL A 248 -11.51 2.29 -6.34
CA VAL A 248 -11.84 2.58 -7.75
C VAL A 248 -11.73 4.06 -8.09
N ASP A 249 -11.83 4.95 -7.10
CA ASP A 249 -11.77 6.41 -7.33
C ASP A 249 -10.37 6.98 -7.21
N CYS A 250 -9.55 6.55 -6.23
CA CYS A 250 -8.25 7.17 -5.96
C CYS A 250 -7.06 6.19 -6.00
N GLY A 251 -7.31 4.89 -6.15
CA GLY A 251 -6.27 3.87 -6.23
C GLY A 251 -5.60 3.50 -4.89
N ALA A 252 -6.12 3.95 -3.75
CA ALA A 252 -5.62 3.53 -2.44
C ALA A 252 -5.81 2.01 -2.27
N THR A 253 -4.82 1.32 -1.69
CA THR A 253 -4.79 -0.15 -1.57
C THR A 253 -5.06 -0.65 -0.15
N THR A 254 -5.35 0.24 0.79
CA THR A 254 -5.55 -0.11 2.19
C THR A 254 -6.76 0.59 2.77
N LEU A 255 -7.33 0.03 3.84
CA LEU A 255 -8.55 0.51 4.50
C LEU A 255 -9.71 0.67 3.50
N LEU A 256 -9.92 -0.39 2.72
CA LEU A 256 -10.95 -0.46 1.71
C LEU A 256 -12.25 -0.97 2.32
N GLU A 257 -13.35 -0.39 1.89
CA GLU A 257 -14.71 -0.80 2.20
C GLU A 257 -15.43 -1.17 0.90
N LEU A 258 -16.37 -2.11 0.99
CA LEU A 258 -17.21 -2.48 -0.14
C LEU A 258 -18.44 -1.59 -0.20
N ASP A 259 -18.58 -0.91 -1.31
CA ASP A 259 -19.65 0.02 -1.61
C ASP A 259 -20.55 -0.52 -2.71
N HIS A 260 -21.87 -0.34 -2.55
CA HIS A 260 -22.86 -0.71 -3.55
C HIS A 260 -23.10 0.46 -4.52
N GLU A 261 -22.98 0.20 -5.80
CA GLU A 261 -23.28 1.17 -6.84
C GLU A 261 -24.18 0.55 -7.92
N PRO A 262 -25.50 0.85 -7.91
CA PRO A 262 -26.22 1.83 -7.07
C PRO A 262 -26.31 1.41 -5.58
N ALA A 263 -26.55 2.40 -4.70
CA ALA A 263 -26.67 2.14 -3.27
C ALA A 263 -27.66 1.00 -2.96
N TYR A 264 -27.35 0.13 -1.99
CA TYR A 264 -28.19 -1.02 -1.65
C TYR A 264 -29.66 -0.66 -1.37
N ALA A 265 -29.91 0.52 -0.82
CA ALA A 265 -31.27 1.02 -0.60
C ALA A 265 -32.10 1.15 -1.89
N LEU A 266 -31.44 1.28 -3.03
CA LEU A 266 -32.08 1.41 -4.35
C LEU A 266 -32.13 0.06 -5.07
N SER A 267 -31.06 -0.74 -5.01
CA SER A 267 -30.98 -2.01 -5.74
C SER A 267 -31.62 -3.19 -5.00
N GLY A 268 -31.57 -3.20 -3.67
CA GLY A 268 -32.11 -4.27 -2.82
C GLY A 268 -31.37 -5.61 -2.96
N HIS A 269 -30.21 -5.64 -3.61
CA HIS A 269 -29.42 -6.86 -3.82
C HIS A 269 -27.92 -6.57 -3.74
N THR A 270 -27.13 -7.63 -3.60
CA THR A 270 -25.68 -7.56 -3.50
C THR A 270 -25.11 -8.51 -4.55
N ILE A 271 -24.68 -7.96 -5.67
CA ILE A 271 -24.03 -8.68 -6.77
C ILE A 271 -22.63 -8.09 -7.01
N VAL A 272 -21.73 -8.91 -7.50
CA VAL A 272 -20.32 -8.52 -7.69
C VAL A 272 -20.16 -7.31 -8.60
N ASP A 273 -20.97 -7.24 -9.67
CA ASP A 273 -20.89 -6.15 -10.66
C ASP A 273 -21.30 -4.78 -10.11
N GLU A 274 -22.05 -4.76 -9.00
CA GLU A 274 -22.52 -3.55 -8.32
C GLU A 274 -21.76 -3.28 -7.02
N LEU A 275 -20.71 -4.04 -6.72
CA LEU A 275 -19.83 -3.84 -5.59
C LEU A 275 -18.50 -3.27 -6.05
N HIS A 276 -18.04 -2.23 -5.38
CA HIS A 276 -16.75 -1.60 -5.66
C HIS A 276 -15.95 -1.39 -4.39
N GLU A 277 -14.64 -1.54 -4.48
CA GLU A 277 -13.76 -1.17 -3.38
C GLU A 277 -13.52 0.34 -3.36
N ARG A 278 -13.81 0.96 -2.24
CA ARG A 278 -13.50 2.37 -1.98
C ARG A 278 -12.79 2.55 -0.65
N CYS A 279 -11.82 3.43 -0.61
CA CYS A 279 -11.28 3.85 0.67
C CYS A 279 -12.33 4.68 1.43
N TRP A 280 -12.22 4.68 2.75
CA TRP A 280 -13.11 5.42 3.65
C TRP A 280 -13.43 6.85 3.18
N THR A 281 -12.43 7.59 2.70
CA THR A 281 -12.63 8.98 2.25
C THR A 281 -13.50 9.07 1.00
N CYS A 282 -13.22 8.24 -0.01
CA CYS A 282 -13.98 8.23 -1.26
C CYS A 282 -15.41 7.68 -1.04
N HIS A 283 -15.56 6.63 -0.22
CA HIS A 283 -16.85 6.05 0.13
C HIS A 283 -17.75 7.09 0.79
N ARG A 284 -17.27 7.81 1.79
CA ARG A 284 -18.04 8.88 2.44
C ARG A 284 -18.34 10.05 1.53
N ALA A 285 -17.37 10.49 0.72
CA ALA A 285 -17.59 11.60 -0.21
C ALA A 285 -18.70 11.28 -1.22
N ARG A 286 -18.76 10.05 -1.73
CA ARG A 286 -19.80 9.60 -2.63
C ARG A 286 -21.18 9.65 -1.97
N HIS A 287 -21.33 9.06 -0.78
CA HIS A 287 -22.61 9.05 -0.07
C HIS A 287 -23.06 10.45 0.36
N ALA A 288 -22.14 11.35 0.70
CA ALA A 288 -22.47 12.75 0.98
C ALA A 288 -23.02 13.48 -0.26
N ASN A 289 -22.48 13.18 -1.45
CA ASN A 289 -22.95 13.77 -2.71
C ASN A 289 -24.30 13.22 -3.17
N GLU A 290 -24.58 11.94 -2.86
CA GLU A 290 -25.84 11.29 -3.25
C GLU A 290 -26.96 11.43 -2.20
N GLY A 291 -26.70 12.04 -1.05
CA GLY A 291 -27.64 12.15 0.06
C GLY A 291 -28.05 10.80 0.65
N THR A 292 -27.25 9.75 0.42
CA THR A 292 -27.44 8.40 0.92
C THR A 292 -26.58 8.15 2.16
N ARG A 293 -27.02 7.25 3.05
CA ARG A 293 -26.15 6.78 4.16
C ARG A 293 -25.24 5.65 3.65
N PRO A 294 -23.98 5.63 4.09
CA PRO A 294 -23.06 4.55 3.78
C PRO A 294 -23.50 3.20 4.36
#